data_007ab3ce7cfb094ceb55ab366ca34d5e
#
_entry.id   007ab3ce7cfb094ceb55ab366ca34d5e
#
_cell.length_a   1.000
_cell.length_b   1.000
_cell.length_c   1.000
_cell.angle_alpha   90.00
_cell.angle_beta   90.00
_cell.angle_gamma   90.00
#
_symmetry.space_group_name_H-M   'P 1'
#
loop_
_entity.id
_entity.type
_entity.pdbx_description
1 polymer ?
#
loop_
_entity_poly.entity_id
_entity_poly.type
_entity_poly.pdbx_seq_one_letter_code
_entity_poly.pdbx_strand_id
1 'polypeptide(L)'
;MGKRKEIKFLCKDGQTREGRQDGVMFWIRKDQKREQDGLPCYYVAANDTKGKGRTVFTGDHEYFTLEDAKELCQQIMAGEANLAERKARYAAEDMEKERRSVAAATEQAKAFRDKLEATGISYHELLALEQAHEDLGNMAHNILLGWENGEGFPNG
;
A
#
# COMPACT_ATOMS: atom_id res chain seq x y z
N MET A 1 11.29 1.18 -40.65
CA MET A 1 10.82 1.40 -39.27
C MET A 1 9.30 1.31 -39.28
N GLY A 2 8.74 0.24 -38.71
CA GLY A 2 7.28 0.09 -38.61
C GLY A 2 6.72 1.15 -37.65
N LYS A 3 5.61 1.80 -38.04
CA LYS A 3 4.89 2.72 -37.15
C LYS A 3 4.53 1.96 -35.87
N ARG A 4 5.00 2.41 -34.69
CA ARG A 4 4.54 1.89 -33.40
C ARG A 4 3.01 2.01 -33.36
N LYS A 5 2.32 0.91 -33.03
CA LYS A 5 0.88 0.96 -32.78
C LYS A 5 0.67 1.74 -31.49
N GLU A 6 -0.09 2.81 -31.56
CA GLU A 6 -0.41 3.62 -30.39
C GLU A 6 -1.47 2.92 -29.52
N ILE A 7 -1.25 2.86 -28.21
CA ILE A 7 -2.24 2.36 -27.25
C ILE A 7 -3.34 3.40 -27.12
N LYS A 8 -4.57 3.01 -27.45
CA LYS A 8 -5.75 3.87 -27.24
C LYS A 8 -6.24 3.72 -25.81
N PHE A 9 -6.27 4.78 -25.07
CA PHE A 9 -6.78 4.84 -23.70
C PHE A 9 -8.20 5.36 -23.65
N LEU A 10 -9.09 4.66 -22.96
CA LEU A 10 -10.46 5.08 -22.67
C LEU A 10 -10.54 5.51 -21.20
N CYS A 11 -11.12 6.68 -20.96
CA CYS A 11 -11.39 7.15 -19.61
C CYS A 11 -12.66 6.43 -19.08
N LYS A 12 -12.54 5.75 -17.93
CA LYS A 12 -13.65 4.96 -17.35
C LYS A 12 -14.48 5.75 -16.33
N ASP A 13 -13.80 6.48 -15.44
CA ASP A 13 -14.43 7.10 -14.27
C ASP A 13 -13.86 8.51 -13.96
N GLY A 14 -13.23 9.15 -14.93
CA GLY A 14 -12.52 10.43 -14.74
C GLY A 14 -11.15 10.29 -14.02
N GLN A 15 -10.88 9.17 -13.36
CA GLN A 15 -9.65 8.92 -12.61
C GLN A 15 -8.78 7.83 -13.22
N THR A 16 -9.42 6.86 -13.88
CA THR A 16 -8.74 5.69 -14.47
C THR A 16 -8.85 5.73 -15.99
N ARG A 17 -7.73 5.52 -16.66
CA ARG A 17 -7.68 5.29 -18.10
C ARG A 17 -7.24 3.86 -18.37
N GLU A 18 -7.98 3.16 -19.19
CA GLU A 18 -7.69 1.80 -19.60
C GLU A 18 -7.27 1.76 -21.06
N GLY A 19 -6.21 1.03 -21.35
CA GLY A 19 -5.74 0.76 -22.70
C GLY A 19 -5.38 -0.70 -22.86
N ARG A 20 -5.53 -1.24 -24.07
CA ARG A 20 -5.19 -2.64 -24.37
C ARG A 20 -4.43 -2.74 -25.66
N GLN A 21 -3.34 -3.52 -25.64
CA GLN A 21 -2.57 -3.85 -26.83
C GLN A 21 -1.95 -5.25 -26.70
N ASP A 22 -2.05 -6.06 -27.74
CA ASP A 22 -1.39 -7.38 -27.92
C ASP A 22 -1.52 -8.34 -26.72
N GLY A 23 -2.64 -8.22 -25.98
CA GLY A 23 -2.93 -9.08 -24.82
C GLY A 23 -2.44 -8.52 -23.49
N VAL A 24 -1.93 -7.30 -23.47
CA VAL A 24 -1.62 -6.58 -22.24
C VAL A 24 -2.69 -5.52 -22.00
N MET A 25 -3.19 -5.47 -20.76
CA MET A 25 -4.10 -4.45 -20.28
C MET A 25 -3.33 -3.47 -19.43
N PHE A 26 -3.50 -2.20 -19.69
CA PHE A 26 -2.88 -1.09 -18.98
C PHE A 26 -3.93 -0.29 -18.24
N TRP A 27 -3.57 0.17 -17.05
CA TRP A 27 -4.32 1.15 -16.27
C TRP A 27 -3.40 2.31 -15.92
N ILE A 28 -3.85 3.52 -16.23
CA ILE A 28 -3.25 4.75 -15.76
C ILE A 28 -4.24 5.34 -14.77
N ARG A 29 -3.88 5.38 -13.48
CA ARG A 29 -4.75 5.84 -12.41
C ARG A 29 -4.23 7.13 -11.81
N LYS A 30 -5.12 8.10 -11.62
CA LYS A 30 -4.83 9.33 -10.90
C LYS A 30 -4.69 9.04 -9.41
N ASP A 31 -3.60 9.51 -8.79
CA ASP A 31 -3.50 9.54 -7.34
C ASP A 31 -4.37 10.68 -6.81
N GLN A 32 -5.22 10.39 -5.82
CA GLN A 32 -6.16 11.38 -5.27
C GLN A 32 -5.51 12.33 -4.26
N LYS A 33 -4.34 11.97 -3.75
CA LYS A 33 -3.67 12.68 -2.64
C LYS A 33 -2.38 13.37 -3.06
N ARG A 34 -1.87 13.07 -4.26
CA ARG A 34 -0.59 13.59 -4.72
C ARG A 34 -0.76 14.50 -5.91
N GLU A 35 -0.13 15.65 -5.79
CA GLU A 35 0.04 16.63 -6.85
C GLU A 35 1.51 17.02 -6.90
N GLN A 36 2.04 17.19 -8.08
CA GLN A 36 3.37 17.72 -8.31
C GLN A 36 3.21 19.03 -9.06
N ASP A 37 3.72 20.12 -8.51
CA ASP A 37 3.61 21.48 -9.07
C ASP A 37 2.16 21.89 -9.41
N GLY A 38 1.20 21.46 -8.58
CA GLY A 38 -0.23 21.71 -8.80
C GLY A 38 -0.88 20.85 -9.89
N LEU A 39 -0.13 19.88 -10.45
CA LEU A 39 -0.62 18.95 -11.46
C LEU A 39 -0.90 17.57 -10.87
N PRO A 40 -1.95 16.87 -11.35
CA PRO A 40 -2.27 15.55 -10.86
C PRO A 40 -1.18 14.53 -11.23
N CYS A 41 -0.82 13.70 -10.25
CA CYS A 41 0.08 12.58 -10.44
C CYS A 41 -0.68 11.30 -10.83
N TYR A 42 -0.04 10.46 -11.63
CA TYR A 42 -0.59 9.20 -12.10
C TYR A 42 0.38 8.05 -11.84
N TYR A 43 -0.13 6.87 -11.60
CA TYR A 43 0.64 5.63 -11.58
C TYR A 43 0.14 4.66 -12.65
N VAL A 44 1.03 3.75 -13.08
CA VAL A 44 0.77 2.81 -14.16
C VAL A 44 0.73 1.39 -13.62
N ALA A 45 -0.24 0.60 -14.07
CA ALA A 45 -0.27 -0.83 -13.86
C ALA A 45 -0.50 -1.55 -15.20
N ALA A 46 0.08 -2.72 -15.37
CA ALA A 46 -0.07 -3.54 -16.57
C ALA A 46 -0.17 -5.02 -16.23
N ASN A 47 -1.16 -5.71 -16.80
CA ASN A 47 -1.36 -7.14 -16.64
C ASN A 47 -1.42 -7.84 -17.99
N ASP A 48 -0.81 -9.02 -18.09
CA ASP A 48 -0.98 -9.92 -19.23
C ASP A 48 -2.34 -10.61 -19.14
N THR A 49 -3.20 -10.37 -20.13
CA THR A 49 -4.54 -10.97 -20.20
C THR A 49 -4.55 -12.33 -20.89
N LYS A 50 -3.46 -12.73 -21.57
CA LYS A 50 -3.33 -14.04 -22.24
C LYS A 50 -2.80 -15.13 -21.30
N GLY A 51 -2.05 -14.75 -20.25
CA GLY A 51 -1.36 -15.66 -19.34
C GLY A 51 -1.86 -15.60 -17.89
N LYS A 52 -3.10 -16.01 -17.60
CA LYS A 52 -3.66 -16.10 -16.22
C LYS A 52 -3.58 -14.81 -15.41
N GLY A 53 -3.63 -13.64 -16.06
CA GLY A 53 -3.65 -12.36 -15.36
C GLY A 53 -2.36 -12.01 -14.62
N ARG A 54 -1.20 -12.45 -15.11
CA ARG A 54 0.10 -12.11 -14.49
C ARG A 54 0.35 -10.61 -14.55
N THR A 55 0.70 -10.04 -13.41
CA THR A 55 1.16 -8.65 -13.34
C THR A 55 2.46 -8.49 -14.13
N VAL A 56 2.41 -7.65 -15.16
CA VAL A 56 3.58 -7.28 -15.96
C VAL A 56 4.33 -6.16 -15.27
N PHE A 57 3.59 -5.17 -14.78
CA PHE A 57 4.14 -3.98 -14.12
C PHE A 57 3.14 -3.39 -13.13
N THR A 58 3.66 -2.95 -11.99
CA THR A 58 2.97 -2.09 -11.03
C THR A 58 3.92 -0.97 -10.65
N GLY A 59 3.54 0.27 -10.96
CA GLY A 59 4.38 1.45 -10.76
C GLY A 59 3.82 2.34 -9.66
N ASP A 60 3.42 1.77 -8.54
CA ASP A 60 2.91 2.46 -7.35
C ASP A 60 4.01 3.20 -6.56
N HIS A 61 5.27 2.94 -6.87
CA HIS A 61 6.44 3.67 -6.36
C HIS A 61 6.83 4.88 -7.21
N GLU A 62 6.32 4.99 -8.42
CA GLU A 62 6.61 6.09 -9.34
C GLU A 62 5.34 6.83 -9.73
N TYR A 63 5.44 8.14 -9.73
CA TYR A 63 4.36 9.02 -10.16
C TYR A 63 4.77 9.79 -11.40
N PHE A 64 3.84 9.90 -12.31
CA PHE A 64 4.06 10.42 -13.65
C PHE A 64 3.07 11.53 -13.95
N THR A 65 3.42 12.39 -14.89
CA THR A 65 2.41 13.15 -15.63
C THR A 65 1.57 12.18 -16.47
N LEU A 66 0.42 12.59 -16.95
CA LEU A 66 -0.41 11.73 -17.82
C LEU A 66 0.31 11.32 -19.10
N GLU A 67 1.10 12.22 -19.66
CA GLU A 67 1.85 11.97 -20.91
C GLU A 67 2.99 10.98 -20.67
N ASP A 68 3.77 11.16 -19.59
CA ASP A 68 4.84 10.23 -19.23
C ASP A 68 4.29 8.83 -18.89
N ALA A 69 3.11 8.77 -18.24
CA ALA A 69 2.43 7.50 -17.97
C ALA A 69 2.02 6.75 -19.25
N LYS A 70 1.53 7.48 -20.27
CA LYS A 70 1.24 6.90 -21.58
C LYS A 70 2.50 6.43 -22.30
N GLU A 71 3.56 7.26 -22.27
CA GLU A 71 4.86 6.91 -22.86
C GLU A 71 5.44 5.64 -22.21
N LEU A 72 5.37 5.51 -20.88
CA LEU A 72 5.80 4.31 -20.18
C LEU A 72 5.04 3.06 -20.67
N CYS A 73 3.73 3.15 -20.87
CA CYS A 73 2.96 2.05 -21.42
C CYS A 73 3.46 1.65 -22.82
N GLN A 74 3.80 2.62 -23.67
CA GLN A 74 4.36 2.36 -24.99
C GLN A 74 5.75 1.70 -24.91
N GLN A 75 6.59 2.13 -23.99
CA GLN A 75 7.93 1.56 -23.75
C GLN A 75 7.83 0.12 -23.23
N ILE A 76 6.85 -0.17 -22.37
CA ILE A 76 6.58 -1.55 -21.89
C ILE A 76 6.21 -2.45 -23.07
N MET A 77 5.33 -2.00 -23.97
CA MET A 77 4.96 -2.77 -25.15
C MET A 77 6.08 -2.94 -26.15
N ALA A 78 6.97 -1.96 -26.29
CA ALA A 78 8.13 -2.03 -27.15
C ALA A 78 9.28 -2.88 -26.55
N GLY A 79 9.18 -3.30 -25.28
CA GLY A 79 10.27 -3.97 -24.57
C GLY A 79 11.44 -3.04 -24.23
N GLU A 80 11.22 -1.73 -24.31
CA GLU A 80 12.25 -0.69 -24.07
C GLU A 80 12.29 -0.26 -22.59
N ALA A 81 11.19 -0.50 -21.84
CA ALA A 81 11.17 -0.23 -20.42
C ALA A 81 12.02 -1.25 -19.66
N ASN A 82 13.00 -0.81 -18.90
CA ASN A 82 13.84 -1.69 -18.08
C ASN A 82 13.07 -2.12 -16.80
N LEU A 83 12.11 -3.02 -16.96
CA LEU A 83 11.22 -3.47 -15.88
C LEU A 83 11.96 -4.20 -14.77
N ALA A 84 13.04 -4.91 -15.09
CA ALA A 84 13.83 -5.63 -14.09
C ALA A 84 14.55 -4.65 -13.15
N GLU A 85 15.17 -3.61 -13.69
CA GLU A 85 15.83 -2.57 -12.91
C GLU A 85 14.84 -1.77 -12.06
N ARG A 86 13.68 -1.40 -12.63
CA ARG A 86 12.61 -0.73 -11.88
C ARG A 86 12.14 -1.57 -10.70
N LYS A 87 11.87 -2.86 -10.92
CA LYS A 87 11.47 -3.78 -9.84
C LYS A 87 12.54 -3.92 -8.76
N ALA A 88 13.82 -4.03 -9.15
CA ALA A 88 14.92 -4.10 -8.20
C ALA A 88 15.03 -2.82 -7.36
N ARG A 89 14.86 -1.64 -7.98
CA ARG A 89 14.84 -0.37 -7.27
C ARG A 89 13.69 -0.29 -6.26
N TYR A 90 12.46 -0.64 -6.66
CA TYR A 90 11.30 -0.65 -5.75
C TYR A 90 11.49 -1.59 -4.57
N ALA A 91 12.00 -2.81 -4.82
CA ALA A 91 12.30 -3.75 -3.75
C ALA A 91 13.35 -3.19 -2.77
N ALA A 92 14.37 -2.49 -3.26
CA ALA A 92 15.37 -1.85 -2.42
C ALA A 92 14.79 -0.69 -1.59
N GLU A 93 13.91 0.12 -2.18
CA GLU A 93 13.20 1.21 -1.50
C GLU A 93 12.28 0.68 -0.40
N ASP A 94 11.52 -0.39 -0.66
CA ASP A 94 10.65 -1.04 0.32
C ASP A 94 11.45 -1.62 1.48
N MET A 95 12.55 -2.32 1.21
CA MET A 95 13.44 -2.84 2.25
C MET A 95 14.03 -1.73 3.11
N GLU A 96 14.44 -0.62 2.51
CA GLU A 96 14.98 0.52 3.27
C GLU A 96 13.90 1.19 4.13
N LYS A 97 12.67 1.33 3.60
CA LYS A 97 11.52 1.84 4.35
C LYS A 97 11.18 0.94 5.54
N GLU A 98 11.17 -0.37 5.34
CA GLU A 98 10.94 -1.34 6.39
C GLU A 98 12.03 -1.27 7.46
N ARG A 99 13.31 -1.22 7.05
CA ARG A 99 14.45 -1.06 7.96
C ARG A 99 14.33 0.19 8.84
N ARG A 100 13.93 1.33 8.25
CA ARG A 100 13.69 2.59 8.99
C ARG A 100 12.53 2.45 9.97
N SER A 101 11.44 1.79 9.56
CA SER A 101 10.28 1.54 10.41
C SER A 101 10.64 0.67 11.61
N VAL A 102 11.38 -0.41 11.40
CA VAL A 102 11.87 -1.30 12.47
C VAL A 102 12.82 -0.56 13.42
N ALA A 103 13.74 0.25 12.90
CA ALA A 103 14.63 1.04 13.72
C ALA A 103 13.88 2.05 14.60
N ALA A 104 12.90 2.76 14.03
CA ALA A 104 12.05 3.70 14.78
C ALA A 104 11.23 3.00 15.86
N ALA A 105 10.63 1.84 15.56
CA ALA A 105 9.89 1.04 16.54
C ALA A 105 10.81 0.55 17.68
N THR A 106 12.04 0.13 17.35
CA THR A 106 13.05 -0.29 18.35
C THR A 106 13.41 0.85 19.30
N GLU A 107 13.64 2.05 18.77
CA GLU A 107 13.94 3.23 19.61
C GLU A 107 12.76 3.62 20.49
N GLN A 108 11.53 3.56 19.97
CA GLN A 108 10.33 3.79 20.76
C GLN A 108 10.16 2.78 21.90
N ALA A 109 10.36 1.49 21.60
CA ALA A 109 10.30 0.43 22.61
C ALA A 109 11.37 0.60 23.70
N LYS A 110 12.59 1.01 23.31
CA LYS A 110 13.66 1.33 24.26
C LYS A 110 13.27 2.51 25.15
N ALA A 111 12.82 3.62 24.56
CA ALA A 111 12.40 4.80 25.31
C ALA A 111 11.23 4.50 26.26
N PHE A 112 10.31 3.62 25.87
CA PHE A 112 9.22 3.17 26.73
C PHE A 112 9.74 2.32 27.89
N ARG A 113 10.63 1.36 27.63
CA ARG A 113 11.28 0.57 28.67
C ARG A 113 12.00 1.44 29.69
N ASP A 114 12.83 2.40 29.22
CA ASP A 114 13.57 3.30 30.09
C ASP A 114 12.64 4.12 31.00
N LYS A 115 11.47 4.51 30.47
CA LYS A 115 10.44 5.19 31.29
C LYS A 115 9.83 4.26 32.33
N LEU A 116 9.54 3.01 32.00
CA LEU A 116 9.03 2.03 32.95
C LEU A 116 10.04 1.71 34.06
N GLU A 117 11.30 1.52 33.71
CA GLU A 117 12.37 1.32 34.68
C GLU A 117 12.48 2.51 35.66
N ALA A 118 12.34 3.75 35.15
CA ALA A 118 12.34 4.95 35.98
C ALA A 118 11.14 5.04 36.95
N THR A 119 10.02 4.35 36.66
CA THR A 119 8.86 4.26 37.57
C THR A 119 9.02 3.23 38.66
N GLY A 120 10.03 2.36 38.59
CA GLY A 120 10.24 1.24 39.51
C GLY A 120 9.24 0.08 39.36
N ILE A 121 8.43 0.08 38.29
CA ILE A 121 7.51 -1.03 38.01
C ILE A 121 8.31 -2.32 37.73
N SER A 122 7.98 -3.37 38.46
CA SER A 122 8.57 -4.68 38.26
C SER A 122 7.99 -5.37 37.00
N TYR A 123 8.70 -6.35 36.45
CA TYR A 123 8.22 -7.19 35.34
C TYR A 123 6.87 -7.84 35.65
N HIS A 124 6.68 -8.33 36.88
CA HIS A 124 5.42 -8.97 37.31
C HIS A 124 4.23 -8.00 37.34
N GLU A 125 4.47 -6.76 37.78
CA GLU A 125 3.43 -5.72 37.77
C GLU A 125 3.07 -5.32 36.34
N LEU A 126 4.04 -5.23 35.44
CA LEU A 126 3.81 -4.94 34.02
C LEU A 126 2.99 -6.05 33.37
N LEU A 127 3.34 -7.32 33.65
CA LEU A 127 2.60 -8.49 33.12
C LEU A 127 1.15 -8.52 33.65
N ALA A 128 0.94 -8.17 34.92
CA ALA A 128 -0.39 -8.08 35.49
C ALA A 128 -1.23 -6.96 34.84
N LEU A 129 -0.62 -5.82 34.48
CA LEU A 129 -1.28 -4.74 33.77
C LEU A 129 -1.65 -5.15 32.34
N GLU A 130 -0.78 -5.87 31.64
CA GLU A 130 -1.06 -6.40 30.30
C GLU A 130 -2.25 -7.36 30.33
N GLN A 131 -2.26 -8.31 31.28
CA GLN A 131 -3.36 -9.24 31.45
C GLN A 131 -4.68 -8.53 31.78
N ALA A 132 -4.65 -7.54 32.69
CA ALA A 132 -5.83 -6.75 33.02
C ALA A 132 -6.36 -5.95 31.83
N HIS A 133 -5.48 -5.44 30.97
CA HIS A 133 -5.87 -4.74 29.75
C HIS A 133 -6.55 -5.70 28.75
N GLU A 134 -6.00 -6.90 28.57
CA GLU A 134 -6.57 -7.93 27.71
C GLU A 134 -7.96 -8.38 28.23
N ASP A 135 -8.08 -8.61 29.52
CA ASP A 135 -9.33 -9.01 30.17
C ASP A 135 -10.42 -7.93 29.99
N LEU A 136 -10.06 -6.65 30.16
CA LEU A 136 -10.98 -5.53 29.91
C LEU A 136 -11.38 -5.42 28.44
N GLY A 137 -10.44 -5.65 27.52
CA GLY A 137 -10.71 -5.68 26.08
C GLY A 137 -11.70 -6.79 25.71
N ASN A 138 -11.50 -8.00 26.24
CA ASN A 138 -12.39 -9.14 26.03
C ASN A 138 -13.78 -8.88 26.64
N MET A 139 -13.87 -8.28 27.82
CA MET A 139 -15.14 -7.91 28.44
C MET A 139 -15.91 -6.89 27.60
N ALA A 140 -15.23 -5.83 27.11
CA ALA A 140 -15.86 -4.83 26.26
C ALA A 140 -16.36 -5.45 24.93
N HIS A 141 -15.58 -6.36 24.35
CA HIS A 141 -15.95 -7.07 23.14
C HIS A 141 -17.21 -7.94 23.35
N ASN A 142 -17.27 -8.68 24.44
CA ASN A 142 -18.43 -9.51 24.78
C ASN A 142 -19.71 -8.68 25.02
N ILE A 143 -19.60 -7.51 25.63
CA ILE A 143 -20.72 -6.57 25.80
C ILE A 143 -21.21 -6.08 24.44
N LEU A 144 -20.31 -5.70 23.53
CA LEU A 144 -20.67 -5.26 22.18
C LEU A 144 -21.37 -6.36 21.38
N LEU A 145 -20.86 -7.60 21.44
CA LEU A 145 -21.49 -8.75 20.80
C LEU A 145 -22.90 -9.02 21.37
N GLY A 146 -23.10 -8.89 22.68
CA GLY A 146 -24.41 -9.01 23.30
C GLY A 146 -25.39 -7.96 22.77
N TRP A 147 -24.97 -6.73 22.59
CA TRP A 147 -25.80 -5.67 21.99
C TRP A 147 -26.17 -5.94 20.53
N GLU A 148 -25.22 -6.37 19.71
CA GLU A 148 -25.46 -6.73 18.31
C GLU A 148 -26.47 -7.88 18.18
N ASN A 149 -26.51 -8.82 19.16
CA ASN A 149 -27.42 -9.92 19.21
C ASN A 149 -28.77 -9.57 19.90
N GLY A 150 -28.99 -8.32 20.31
CA GLY A 150 -30.21 -7.86 20.95
C GLY A 150 -30.34 -8.25 22.44
N GLU A 151 -29.25 -8.72 23.04
CA GLU A 151 -29.14 -8.95 24.46
C GLU A 151 -28.91 -7.60 25.16
N GLY A 152 -29.84 -7.13 25.94
CA GLY A 152 -29.66 -5.88 26.70
C GLY A 152 -28.52 -6.01 27.71
N PHE A 153 -28.14 -4.88 28.34
CA PHE A 153 -27.17 -4.88 29.44
C PHE A 153 -27.53 -5.97 30.44
N PRO A 154 -26.58 -6.83 30.86
CA PRO A 154 -26.83 -7.69 32.01
C PRO A 154 -27.14 -6.79 33.19
N ASN A 155 -28.39 -6.86 33.66
CA ASN A 155 -28.81 -6.17 34.86
C ASN A 155 -27.91 -6.64 35.99
N GLY A 156 -27.08 -5.71 36.55
CA GLY A 156 -26.25 -5.93 37.70
C GLY A 156 -27.09 -6.15 38.97
#